data_71ab70be9b5251539d8f928a7e86342f
#
_entry.id   71ab70be9b5251539d8f928a7e86342f
#
_cell.length_a   1.000
_cell.length_b   1.000
_cell.length_c   1.000
_cell.angle_alpha   90.00
_cell.angle_beta   90.00
_cell.angle_gamma   90.00
#
_symmetry.space_group_name_H-M   'P 1'
#
loop_
_entity.id
_entity.type
_entity.pdbx_description
1 polymer ?
#
loop_
_entity_poly.entity_id
_entity_poly.type
_entity_poly.pdbx_seq_one_letter_code
_entity_poly.pdbx_strand_id
1 'polypeptide(L)'
;MRHIRIGARLLCAFVAISGVGGLAACNQDKLLTVPTPDVVLPKDLTGAAVLPNAYAAALGDFQVAYGGSGGNVTGTFGSTEGLVLMSGLLSDELLDAETFPTRLELDRRATNPVNATMLAIFQLAQRARASAELVAASYAQYEPANPNRAEVLALGGFTYILFAENYCNGVPNSTVNADGTFTYGDPKTGTQLLTSAIAKFGTPQSIMPL
;
A
#
# COMPACT_ATOMS: atom_id res chain seq x y z
N MET A 1 20.60 -67.22 25.58
CA MET A 1 20.69 -65.79 25.94
C MET A 1 21.35 -64.87 24.87
N ARG A 2 21.91 -65.37 23.79
CA ARG A 2 22.65 -64.60 22.79
C ARG A 2 21.68 -63.95 21.71
N HIS A 3 20.56 -64.59 21.46
CA HIS A 3 19.58 -64.13 20.45
C HIS A 3 18.72 -62.92 20.89
N ILE A 4 18.48 -62.77 22.20
CA ILE A 4 17.68 -61.62 22.73
C ILE A 4 18.45 -60.32 22.64
N ARG A 5 19.78 -60.33 22.73
CA ARG A 5 20.62 -59.14 22.65
C ARG A 5 20.74 -58.55 21.21
N ILE A 6 20.59 -59.40 20.19
CA ILE A 6 20.65 -58.98 18.79
C ILE A 6 19.36 -58.31 18.40
N GLY A 7 18.20 -58.83 18.82
CA GLY A 7 16.89 -58.22 18.54
C GLY A 7 16.72 -56.82 19.16
N ALA A 8 17.20 -56.64 20.42
CA ALA A 8 17.12 -55.33 21.08
C ALA A 8 18.02 -54.28 20.42
N ARG A 9 19.18 -54.65 19.90
CA ARG A 9 20.08 -53.73 19.19
C ARG A 9 19.53 -53.31 17.81
N LEU A 10 18.88 -54.20 17.09
CA LEU A 10 18.20 -53.90 15.82
C LEU A 10 16.97 -53.00 16.03
N LEU A 11 16.21 -53.24 17.09
CA LEU A 11 15.04 -52.39 17.41
C LEU A 11 15.45 -50.95 17.77
N CYS A 12 16.52 -50.79 18.56
CA CYS A 12 17.05 -49.46 18.90
C CYS A 12 17.63 -48.74 17.69
N ALA A 13 18.25 -49.44 16.73
CA ALA A 13 18.76 -48.84 15.50
C ALA A 13 17.61 -48.35 14.59
N PHE A 14 16.51 -49.10 14.50
CA PHE A 14 15.33 -48.70 13.70
C PHE A 14 14.63 -47.48 14.30
N VAL A 15 14.50 -47.38 15.62
CA VAL A 15 13.90 -46.24 16.31
C VAL A 15 14.77 -44.99 16.17
N ALA A 16 16.10 -45.12 16.22
CA ALA A 16 17.02 -44.01 16.02
C ALA A 16 16.98 -43.46 14.58
N ILE A 17 16.87 -44.29 13.54
CA ILE A 17 16.77 -43.88 12.16
C ILE A 17 15.43 -43.22 11.86
N SER A 18 14.34 -43.68 12.47
CA SER A 18 13.00 -43.05 12.31
C SER A 18 12.92 -41.68 12.98
N GLY A 19 13.67 -41.44 14.06
CA GLY A 19 13.70 -40.17 14.79
C GLY A 19 14.46 -39.06 14.03
N VAL A 20 15.50 -39.41 13.27
CA VAL A 20 16.30 -38.45 12.51
C VAL A 20 15.58 -38.00 11.23
N GLY A 21 14.77 -38.87 10.62
CA GLY A 21 13.96 -38.52 9.42
C GLY A 21 12.84 -37.54 9.70
N GLY A 22 12.30 -37.48 10.92
CA GLY A 22 11.21 -36.57 11.29
C GLY A 22 11.66 -35.13 11.51
N LEU A 23 12.93 -34.88 11.81
CA LEU A 23 13.43 -33.52 12.04
C LEU A 23 13.78 -32.76 10.76
N ALA A 24 13.89 -33.45 9.62
CA ALA A 24 14.18 -32.83 8.33
C ALA A 24 12.91 -32.38 7.56
N ALA A 25 11.70 -32.70 8.06
CA ALA A 25 10.45 -32.48 7.34
C ALA A 25 9.84 -31.08 7.54
N CYS A 26 10.31 -30.30 8.52
CA CYS A 26 9.83 -28.95 8.76
C CYS A 26 10.86 -27.92 8.29
N ASN A 27 10.84 -27.64 6.99
CA ASN A 27 11.51 -26.43 6.48
C ASN A 27 10.59 -25.24 6.79
N GLN A 28 10.76 -24.67 7.99
CA GLN A 28 9.97 -23.53 8.49
C GLN A 28 10.07 -22.32 7.54
N ASP A 29 11.18 -22.15 6.87
CA ASP A 29 11.40 -21.03 5.94
C ASP A 29 10.47 -21.09 4.73
N LYS A 30 10.10 -22.29 4.26
CA LYS A 30 9.11 -22.45 3.18
C LYS A 30 7.66 -22.31 3.64
N LEU A 31 7.35 -22.67 4.89
CA LEU A 31 6.00 -22.55 5.46
C LEU A 31 5.65 -21.10 5.80
N LEU A 32 6.65 -20.27 6.08
CA LEU A 32 6.47 -18.85 6.41
C LEU A 32 6.55 -17.94 5.17
N THR A 33 6.95 -18.47 4.01
CA THR A 33 6.96 -17.71 2.75
C THR A 33 5.57 -17.75 2.14
N VAL A 34 4.73 -16.82 2.54
CA VAL A 34 3.42 -16.60 1.90
C VAL A 34 3.66 -15.81 0.62
N PRO A 35 3.45 -16.38 -0.58
CA PRO A 35 3.46 -15.57 -1.78
C PRO A 35 2.30 -14.56 -1.67
N THR A 36 2.61 -13.28 -1.81
CA THR A 36 1.62 -12.20 -1.87
C THR A 36 1.44 -11.79 -3.32
N PRO A 37 0.62 -12.53 -4.12
CA PRO A 37 0.47 -12.26 -5.54
C PRO A 37 -0.16 -10.90 -5.83
N ASP A 38 -0.84 -10.32 -4.84
CA ASP A 38 -1.56 -9.06 -4.97
C ASP A 38 -0.71 -7.83 -4.59
N VAL A 39 0.54 -8.03 -4.17
CA VAL A 39 1.44 -6.94 -3.78
C VAL A 39 2.62 -6.87 -4.72
N VAL A 40 2.71 -5.80 -5.48
CA VAL A 40 3.88 -5.48 -6.30
C VAL A 40 4.91 -4.79 -5.42
N LEU A 41 6.04 -5.46 -5.18
CA LEU A 41 7.16 -4.87 -4.44
C LEU A 41 8.06 -4.05 -5.38
N PRO A 42 8.81 -3.05 -4.88
CA PRO A 42 9.74 -2.28 -5.70
C PRO A 42 10.75 -3.15 -6.48
N LYS A 43 11.19 -4.27 -5.89
CA LYS A 43 12.09 -5.24 -6.55
C LYS A 43 11.47 -5.93 -7.77
N ASP A 44 10.14 -5.98 -7.86
CA ASP A 44 9.41 -6.64 -8.95
C ASP A 44 9.21 -5.69 -10.14
N LEU A 45 9.41 -4.38 -9.93
CA LEU A 45 9.34 -3.34 -10.96
C LEU A 45 10.70 -3.18 -11.67
N THR A 46 11.17 -4.26 -12.30
CA THR A 46 12.46 -4.26 -13.01
C THR A 46 12.26 -4.28 -14.52
N GLY A 47 12.87 -3.31 -15.22
CA GLY A 47 12.82 -3.19 -16.67
C GLY A 47 11.57 -2.48 -17.20
N ALA A 48 11.61 -2.06 -18.46
CA ALA A 48 10.54 -1.30 -19.11
C ALA A 48 9.24 -2.12 -19.31
N ALA A 49 9.35 -3.44 -19.43
CA ALA A 49 8.19 -4.29 -19.73
C ALA A 49 7.09 -4.29 -18.66
N VAL A 50 7.41 -3.95 -17.41
CA VAL A 50 6.43 -3.90 -16.31
C VAL A 50 5.74 -2.55 -16.19
N LEU A 51 6.26 -1.49 -16.81
CA LEU A 51 5.79 -0.12 -16.66
C LEU A 51 4.30 0.07 -17.01
N PRO A 52 3.75 -0.52 -18.09
CA PRO A 52 2.33 -0.36 -18.40
C PRO A 52 1.40 -0.89 -17.31
N ASN A 53 1.74 -2.04 -16.72
CA ASN A 53 0.95 -2.63 -15.63
C ASN A 53 1.09 -1.82 -14.34
N ALA A 54 2.30 -1.36 -14.02
CA ALA A 54 2.56 -0.51 -12.87
C ALA A 54 1.82 0.82 -12.98
N TYR A 55 1.80 1.43 -14.17
CA TYR A 55 1.05 2.63 -14.46
C TYR A 55 -0.46 2.43 -14.23
N ALA A 56 -1.04 1.38 -14.81
CA ALA A 56 -2.45 1.05 -14.61
C ALA A 56 -2.79 0.83 -13.12
N ALA A 57 -1.88 0.21 -12.36
CA ALA A 57 -2.05 0.01 -10.93
C ALA A 57 -2.04 1.34 -10.16
N ALA A 58 -1.13 2.26 -10.49
CA ALA A 58 -1.08 3.59 -9.85
C ALA A 58 -2.35 4.42 -10.12
N LEU A 59 -2.88 4.37 -11.36
CA LEU A 59 -4.16 4.99 -11.71
C LEU A 59 -5.30 4.38 -10.90
N GLY A 60 -5.37 3.06 -10.81
CA GLY A 60 -6.39 2.34 -10.04
C GLY A 60 -6.33 2.67 -8.56
N ASP A 61 -5.13 2.68 -7.96
CA ASP A 61 -4.93 3.05 -6.56
C ASP A 61 -5.41 4.48 -6.27
N PHE A 62 -5.10 5.42 -7.16
CA PHE A 62 -5.57 6.80 -7.03
C PHE A 62 -7.10 6.90 -7.17
N GLN A 63 -7.68 6.22 -8.17
CA GLN A 63 -9.13 6.21 -8.38
C GLN A 63 -9.88 5.67 -7.16
N VAL A 64 -9.38 4.58 -6.57
CA VAL A 64 -9.97 3.99 -5.36
C VAL A 64 -9.83 4.93 -4.15
N ALA A 65 -8.69 5.60 -3.99
CA ALA A 65 -8.48 6.54 -2.89
C ALA A 65 -9.38 7.78 -3.03
N TYR A 66 -9.54 8.30 -4.25
CA TYR A 66 -10.31 9.51 -4.52
C TYR A 66 -11.82 9.24 -4.57
N GLY A 67 -12.25 8.31 -5.40
CA GLY A 67 -13.67 8.04 -5.68
C GLY A 67 -14.29 6.92 -4.85
N GLY A 68 -13.48 6.16 -4.14
CA GLY A 68 -13.93 4.95 -3.45
C GLY A 68 -13.94 3.71 -4.34
N SER A 69 -14.19 2.57 -3.75
CA SER A 69 -14.11 1.25 -4.40
C SER A 69 -15.47 0.74 -4.86
N GLY A 70 -16.38 1.48 -5.26
CA GLY A 70 -17.67 1.19 -5.96
C GLY A 70 -18.30 -0.21 -5.84
N GLY A 71 -17.85 -1.08 -4.95
CA GLY A 71 -18.32 -2.45 -4.78
C GLY A 71 -17.49 -3.22 -3.76
N ASN A 72 -17.90 -4.45 -3.43
CA ASN A 72 -17.22 -5.35 -2.50
C ASN A 72 -15.80 -5.70 -2.98
N VAL A 73 -14.84 -4.85 -2.69
CA VAL A 73 -13.43 -5.23 -2.75
C VAL A 73 -13.13 -6.05 -1.51
N THR A 74 -13.46 -7.33 -1.61
CA THR A 74 -13.19 -8.30 -0.55
C THR A 74 -11.68 -8.33 -0.28
N GLY A 75 -11.31 -7.98 0.92
CA GLY A 75 -9.98 -8.22 1.45
C GLY A 75 -9.10 -7.01 1.69
N THR A 76 -9.46 -5.81 1.26
CA THR A 76 -8.64 -4.63 1.52
C THR A 76 -9.55 -3.48 1.97
N PHE A 77 -9.48 -3.15 3.23
CA PHE A 77 -10.06 -1.96 3.88
C PHE A 77 -11.58 -1.74 3.75
N GLY A 78 -12.33 -2.61 3.08
CA GLY A 78 -13.79 -2.67 3.09
C GLY A 78 -14.58 -1.39 2.86
N SER A 79 -13.92 -0.29 2.49
CA SER A 79 -14.53 1.02 2.34
C SER A 79 -14.94 1.25 0.89
N THR A 80 -16.21 1.56 0.70
CA THR A 80 -16.73 2.07 -0.58
C THR A 80 -16.57 3.57 -0.72
N GLU A 81 -16.20 4.25 0.37
CA GLU A 81 -16.00 5.69 0.42
C GLU A 81 -14.61 6.08 -0.07
N GLY A 82 -14.54 7.24 -0.74
CA GLY A 82 -13.31 7.87 -1.15
C GLY A 82 -13.14 9.25 -0.52
N LEU A 83 -12.00 9.88 -0.82
CA LEU A 83 -11.69 11.22 -0.35
C LEU A 83 -12.74 12.25 -0.78
N VAL A 84 -13.39 12.07 -1.95
CA VAL A 84 -14.45 12.96 -2.44
C VAL A 84 -15.65 13.01 -1.50
N LEU A 85 -16.05 11.86 -0.93
CA LEU A 85 -17.13 11.81 0.06
C LEU A 85 -16.71 12.51 1.35
N MET A 86 -15.51 12.19 1.87
CA MET A 86 -15.00 12.79 3.10
C MET A 86 -14.90 14.32 2.96
N SER A 87 -14.33 14.78 1.87
CA SER A 87 -14.17 16.21 1.57
C SER A 87 -15.53 16.91 1.49
N GLY A 88 -16.49 16.31 0.79
CA GLY A 88 -17.84 16.86 0.64
C GLY A 88 -18.61 16.96 1.97
N LEU A 89 -18.48 15.95 2.85
CA LEU A 89 -19.09 15.99 4.20
C LEU A 89 -18.42 17.04 5.09
N LEU A 90 -17.08 17.16 5.03
CA LEU A 90 -16.34 18.14 5.82
C LEU A 90 -16.59 19.59 5.39
N SER A 91 -16.93 19.82 4.11
CA SER A 91 -17.17 21.16 3.54
C SER A 91 -18.64 21.57 3.47
N ASP A 92 -19.57 20.75 3.95
CA ASP A 92 -21.03 20.94 3.81
C ASP A 92 -21.54 20.92 2.36
N GLU A 93 -20.75 20.42 1.40
CA GLU A 93 -21.22 20.16 0.03
C GLU A 93 -22.14 18.95 -0.02
N LEU A 94 -21.90 17.98 0.87
CA LEU A 94 -22.71 16.80 1.06
C LEU A 94 -23.27 16.79 2.47
N LEU A 95 -24.44 16.14 2.63
CA LEU A 95 -25.10 15.91 3.90
C LEU A 95 -25.26 14.40 4.08
N ASP A 96 -24.88 13.87 5.23
CA ASP A 96 -25.13 12.47 5.56
C ASP A 96 -26.56 12.26 6.00
N ALA A 97 -27.37 11.65 5.14
CA ALA A 97 -28.74 11.26 5.40
C ALA A 97 -28.87 9.79 5.88
N GLU A 98 -27.76 9.12 6.11
CA GLU A 98 -27.71 7.72 6.54
C GLU A 98 -27.59 7.59 8.07
N THR A 99 -27.42 6.35 8.52
CA THR A 99 -27.32 6.03 9.96
C THR A 99 -25.93 5.52 10.35
N PHE A 100 -24.95 5.59 9.44
CA PHE A 100 -23.60 5.13 9.70
C PHE A 100 -22.85 6.12 10.62
N PRO A 101 -22.51 5.75 11.86
CA PRO A 101 -21.93 6.66 12.82
C PRO A 101 -20.63 7.33 12.33
N THR A 102 -19.80 6.60 11.58
CA THR A 102 -18.50 7.08 11.10
C THR A 102 -18.63 8.19 10.06
N ARG A 103 -19.69 8.19 9.24
CA ARG A 103 -19.99 9.25 8.27
C ARG A 103 -20.65 10.44 8.95
N LEU A 104 -21.58 10.18 9.87
CA LEU A 104 -22.20 11.23 10.70
C LEU A 104 -21.15 12.01 11.52
N GLU A 105 -20.10 11.35 11.99
CA GLU A 105 -18.98 12.01 12.67
C GLU A 105 -18.27 12.99 11.73
N LEU A 106 -18.05 12.62 10.46
CA LEU A 106 -17.46 13.51 9.44
C LEU A 106 -18.35 14.71 9.14
N ASP A 107 -19.62 14.46 8.87
CA ASP A 107 -20.64 15.49 8.55
C ASP A 107 -20.75 16.51 9.70
N ARG A 108 -20.72 16.04 10.96
CA ARG A 108 -20.78 16.87 12.15
C ARG A 108 -19.43 17.44 12.58
N ARG A 109 -18.34 17.10 11.89
CA ARG A 109 -16.96 17.44 12.26
C ARG A 109 -16.62 17.02 13.69
N ALA A 110 -17.23 15.94 14.17
CA ALA A 110 -16.95 15.33 15.46
C ALA A 110 -15.71 14.46 15.36
N THR A 111 -14.60 14.89 15.93
CA THR A 111 -13.35 14.14 15.88
C THR A 111 -13.43 12.84 16.68
N ASN A 112 -13.10 11.72 16.02
CA ASN A 112 -13.01 10.41 16.66
C ASN A 112 -11.73 9.70 16.17
N PRO A 113 -10.74 9.45 17.04
CA PRO A 113 -9.46 8.85 16.66
C PRO A 113 -9.58 7.40 16.18
N VAL A 114 -10.73 6.76 16.43
CA VAL A 114 -11.00 5.38 16.01
C VAL A 114 -12.03 5.30 14.86
N ASN A 115 -12.28 6.40 14.15
CA ASN A 115 -13.18 6.41 13.01
C ASN A 115 -12.63 5.52 11.89
N ALA A 116 -13.26 4.37 11.66
CA ALA A 116 -12.80 3.36 10.70
C ALA A 116 -12.88 3.86 9.25
N THR A 117 -13.85 4.71 8.90
CA THR A 117 -13.97 5.29 7.56
C THR A 117 -12.80 6.22 7.26
N MET A 118 -12.47 7.13 8.17
CA MET A 118 -11.32 8.02 8.00
C MET A 118 -10.00 7.26 7.93
N LEU A 119 -9.82 6.23 8.76
CA LEU A 119 -8.62 5.40 8.73
C LEU A 119 -8.47 4.68 7.40
N ALA A 120 -9.54 4.07 6.89
CA ALA A 120 -9.52 3.35 5.62
C ALA A 120 -9.18 4.30 4.45
N ILE A 121 -9.81 5.47 4.37
CA ILE A 121 -9.52 6.48 3.34
C ILE A 121 -8.07 6.98 3.45
N PHE A 122 -7.55 7.21 4.65
CA PHE A 122 -6.16 7.59 4.87
C PHE A 122 -5.19 6.55 4.33
N GLN A 123 -5.45 5.26 4.61
CA GLN A 123 -4.60 4.16 4.13
C GLN A 123 -4.63 4.04 2.61
N LEU A 124 -5.80 4.18 1.98
CA LEU A 124 -5.93 4.19 0.53
C LEU A 124 -5.19 5.38 -0.11
N ALA A 125 -5.29 6.56 0.49
CA ALA A 125 -4.56 7.74 0.02
C ALA A 125 -3.03 7.58 0.15
N GLN A 126 -2.54 6.98 1.24
CA GLN A 126 -1.13 6.66 1.41
C GLN A 126 -0.64 5.62 0.39
N ARG A 127 -1.46 4.61 0.09
CA ARG A 127 -1.18 3.63 -0.95
C ARG A 127 -1.09 4.30 -2.32
N ALA A 128 -2.06 5.13 -2.69
CA ALA A 128 -2.06 5.86 -3.95
C ALA A 128 -0.82 6.75 -4.10
N ARG A 129 -0.42 7.47 -3.03
CA ARG A 129 0.80 8.26 -3.00
C ARG A 129 2.04 7.41 -3.26
N ALA A 130 2.20 6.33 -2.49
CA ALA A 130 3.37 5.46 -2.58
C ALA A 130 3.47 4.77 -3.94
N SER A 131 2.34 4.30 -4.48
CA SER A 131 2.25 3.68 -5.81
C SER A 131 2.66 4.67 -6.91
N ALA A 132 2.11 5.88 -6.90
CA ALA A 132 2.46 6.92 -7.87
C ALA A 132 3.95 7.29 -7.81
N GLU A 133 4.53 7.44 -6.62
CA GLU A 133 5.95 7.76 -6.44
C GLU A 133 6.87 6.65 -6.93
N LEU A 134 6.54 5.40 -6.62
CA LEU A 134 7.29 4.23 -7.05
C LEU A 134 7.28 4.10 -8.58
N VAL A 135 6.12 4.24 -9.20
CA VAL A 135 5.97 4.16 -10.65
C VAL A 135 6.66 5.31 -11.36
N ALA A 136 6.57 6.54 -10.82
CA ALA A 136 7.29 7.69 -11.35
C ALA A 136 8.82 7.50 -11.31
N ALA A 137 9.35 6.89 -10.24
CA ALA A 137 10.76 6.55 -10.13
C ALA A 137 11.17 5.47 -11.13
N SER A 138 10.33 4.46 -11.34
CA SER A 138 10.57 3.40 -12.34
C SER A 138 10.57 3.95 -13.76
N TYR A 139 9.65 4.84 -14.11
CA TYR A 139 9.70 5.56 -15.39
C TYR A 139 10.96 6.41 -15.53
N ALA A 140 11.38 7.11 -14.47
CA ALA A 140 12.60 7.91 -14.51
C ALA A 140 13.85 7.07 -14.81
N GLN A 141 13.84 5.82 -14.37
CA GLN A 141 14.96 4.90 -14.58
C GLN A 141 14.94 4.24 -15.96
N TYR A 142 13.78 3.79 -16.45
CA TYR A 142 13.70 2.94 -17.63
C TYR A 142 13.20 3.69 -18.88
N GLU A 143 12.27 4.65 -18.71
CA GLU A 143 11.68 5.42 -19.81
C GLU A 143 11.49 6.90 -19.40
N PRO A 144 12.55 7.67 -19.19
CA PRO A 144 12.48 9.02 -18.59
C PRO A 144 11.65 10.02 -19.40
N ALA A 145 11.54 9.85 -20.71
CA ALA A 145 10.76 10.72 -21.61
C ALA A 145 9.31 10.24 -21.84
N ASN A 146 8.88 9.14 -21.21
CA ASN A 146 7.53 8.63 -21.38
C ASN A 146 6.49 9.58 -20.74
N PRO A 147 5.44 10.01 -21.46
CA PRO A 147 4.44 10.96 -20.95
C PRO A 147 3.68 10.42 -19.72
N ASN A 148 3.52 9.11 -19.57
CA ASN A 148 2.88 8.50 -18.42
C ASN A 148 3.64 8.83 -17.11
N ARG A 149 4.94 9.11 -17.18
CA ARG A 149 5.71 9.59 -16.03
C ARG A 149 5.19 10.92 -15.51
N ALA A 150 4.82 11.84 -16.41
CA ALA A 150 4.25 13.13 -16.02
C ALA A 150 2.91 12.97 -15.32
N GLU A 151 2.07 12.07 -15.81
CA GLU A 151 0.77 11.78 -15.22
C GLU A 151 0.88 11.18 -13.82
N VAL A 152 1.71 10.14 -13.61
CA VAL A 152 1.85 9.57 -12.26
C VAL A 152 2.51 10.53 -11.28
N LEU A 153 3.39 11.43 -11.73
CA LEU A 153 3.91 12.52 -10.90
C LEU A 153 2.78 13.47 -10.48
N ALA A 154 1.89 13.82 -11.41
CA ALA A 154 0.74 14.66 -11.12
C ALA A 154 -0.21 13.98 -10.12
N LEU A 155 -0.51 12.68 -10.29
CA LEU A 155 -1.31 11.91 -9.33
C LEU A 155 -0.68 11.93 -7.94
N GLY A 156 0.65 11.72 -7.86
CA GLY A 156 1.40 11.86 -6.61
C GLY A 156 1.25 13.26 -6.02
N GLY A 157 1.33 14.32 -6.83
CA GLY A 157 1.10 15.70 -6.41
C GLY A 157 -0.30 15.92 -5.83
N PHE A 158 -1.34 15.39 -6.50
CA PHE A 158 -2.72 15.48 -6.01
C PHE A 158 -2.91 14.79 -4.67
N THR A 159 -2.27 13.64 -4.41
CA THR A 159 -2.37 13.00 -3.09
C THR A 159 -1.85 13.88 -1.96
N TYR A 160 -0.79 14.66 -2.19
CA TYR A 160 -0.27 15.61 -1.20
C TYR A 160 -1.24 16.76 -0.94
N ILE A 161 -1.93 17.27 -1.98
CA ILE A 161 -2.99 18.29 -1.81
C ILE A 161 -4.12 17.71 -0.96
N LEU A 162 -4.62 16.53 -1.32
CA LEU A 162 -5.71 15.87 -0.60
C LEU A 162 -5.37 15.62 0.87
N PHE A 163 -4.12 15.28 1.19
CA PHE A 163 -3.68 15.18 2.58
C PHE A 163 -3.67 16.53 3.30
N ALA A 164 -3.19 17.58 2.64
CA ALA A 164 -3.14 18.92 3.24
C ALA A 164 -4.54 19.48 3.52
N GLU A 165 -5.49 19.23 2.62
CA GLU A 165 -6.88 19.73 2.73
C GLU A 165 -7.69 18.95 3.76
N ASN A 166 -7.57 17.63 3.78
CA ASN A 166 -8.46 16.78 4.57
C ASN A 166 -7.88 16.36 5.93
N TYR A 167 -6.54 16.29 6.08
CA TYR A 167 -5.88 15.87 7.32
C TYR A 167 -5.03 16.99 7.97
N CYS A 168 -4.89 18.13 7.31
CA CYS A 168 -4.20 19.33 7.79
C CYS A 168 -2.71 19.10 8.09
N ASN A 169 -2.40 18.62 9.29
CA ASN A 169 -1.02 18.48 9.79
C ASN A 169 -0.80 17.09 10.39
N GLY A 170 0.47 16.69 10.47
CA GLY A 170 0.84 15.44 11.14
C GLY A 170 0.78 14.21 10.21
N VAL A 171 0.74 14.39 8.90
CA VAL A 171 0.68 13.29 7.93
C VAL A 171 2.09 12.71 7.68
N PRO A 172 2.37 11.47 8.10
CA PRO A 172 3.65 10.82 7.82
C PRO A 172 3.72 10.36 6.36
N ASN A 173 4.87 10.53 5.72
CA ASN A 173 5.11 10.06 4.36
C ASN A 173 6.16 8.95 4.37
N SER A 174 5.71 7.75 4.65
CA SER A 174 6.59 6.57 4.66
C SER A 174 6.90 6.09 3.23
N THR A 175 8.04 5.44 3.07
CA THR A 175 8.48 4.82 1.81
C THR A 175 8.54 3.31 1.95
N VAL A 176 8.29 2.62 0.84
CA VAL A 176 8.46 1.16 0.76
C VAL A 176 9.86 0.89 0.21
N ASN A 177 10.67 0.14 0.94
CA ASN A 177 12.01 -0.26 0.54
C ASN A 177 11.96 -1.42 -0.48
N ALA A 178 13.06 -1.66 -1.18
CA ALA A 178 13.14 -2.72 -2.19
C ALA A 178 12.86 -4.13 -1.63
N ASP A 179 13.14 -4.35 -0.37
CA ASP A 179 12.87 -5.62 0.35
C ASP A 179 11.45 -5.73 0.90
N GLY A 180 10.60 -4.72 0.67
CA GLY A 180 9.22 -4.66 1.18
C GLY A 180 9.08 -4.13 2.61
N THR A 181 10.17 -3.77 3.28
CA THR A 181 10.11 -3.09 4.58
C THR A 181 9.72 -1.62 4.42
N PHE A 182 9.36 -0.97 5.52
CA PHE A 182 8.95 0.44 5.51
C PHE A 182 9.98 1.30 6.22
N THR A 183 10.33 2.43 5.60
CA THR A 183 10.99 3.54 6.28
C THR A 183 9.91 4.56 6.64
N TYR A 184 9.65 4.69 7.94
CA TYR A 184 8.63 5.62 8.44
C TYR A 184 9.12 7.06 8.31
N GLY A 185 8.29 7.89 7.68
CA GLY A 185 8.58 9.31 7.51
C GLY A 185 8.09 10.14 8.68
N ASP A 186 8.73 11.28 8.89
CA ASP A 186 8.29 12.26 9.87
C ASP A 186 6.94 12.87 9.49
N PRO A 187 6.11 13.21 10.51
CA PRO A 187 4.85 13.91 10.30
C PRO A 187 5.05 15.27 9.62
N LYS A 188 4.35 15.51 8.51
CA LYS A 188 4.43 16.75 7.74
C LYS A 188 3.31 17.71 8.06
N THR A 189 3.61 19.00 8.05
CA THR A 189 2.61 20.07 8.10
C THR A 189 1.91 20.23 6.75
N GLY A 190 0.73 20.86 6.72
CA GLY A 190 0.02 21.20 5.48
C GLY A 190 0.90 21.98 4.50
N THR A 191 1.67 22.97 4.97
CA THR A 191 2.61 23.72 4.13
C THR A 191 3.68 22.82 3.50
N GLN A 192 4.24 21.87 4.26
CA GLN A 192 5.23 20.93 3.73
C GLN A 192 4.61 19.97 2.71
N LEU A 193 3.35 19.56 2.91
CA LEU A 193 2.60 18.74 1.95
C LEU A 193 2.37 19.51 0.65
N LEU A 194 1.89 20.75 0.71
CA LEU A 194 1.68 21.60 -0.46
C LEU A 194 2.99 21.90 -1.20
N THR A 195 4.09 22.13 -0.47
CA THR A 195 5.42 22.27 -1.08
C THR A 195 5.84 21.00 -1.83
N SER A 196 5.55 19.83 -1.27
CA SER A 196 5.80 18.55 -1.94
C SER A 196 4.94 18.38 -3.20
N ALA A 197 3.68 18.81 -3.16
CA ALA A 197 2.80 18.81 -4.33
C ALA A 197 3.35 19.70 -5.47
N ILE A 198 3.75 20.93 -5.15
CA ILE A 198 4.34 21.87 -6.12
C ILE A 198 5.57 21.26 -6.79
N ALA A 199 6.45 20.62 -6.03
CA ALA A 199 7.63 19.96 -6.58
C ALA A 199 7.26 18.82 -7.55
N LYS A 200 6.20 18.06 -7.25
CA LYS A 200 5.71 17.00 -8.14
C LYS A 200 5.14 17.58 -9.44
N PHE A 201 4.37 18.67 -9.39
CA PHE A 201 3.82 19.31 -10.58
C PHE A 201 4.84 20.08 -11.42
N GLY A 202 5.92 20.57 -10.82
CA GLY A 202 7.00 21.25 -11.54
C GLY A 202 7.80 20.34 -12.48
N THR A 203 7.92 19.07 -12.14
CA THR A 203 8.66 18.07 -12.92
C THR A 203 7.99 17.71 -14.27
N PRO A 204 6.65 17.53 -14.35
CA PRO A 204 5.97 17.21 -15.61
C PRO A 204 6.19 18.22 -16.74
N GLN A 205 6.31 19.50 -16.43
CA GLN A 205 6.54 20.54 -17.45
C GLN A 205 7.86 20.37 -18.21
N SER A 206 8.85 19.72 -17.60
CA SER A 206 10.13 19.45 -18.25
C SER A 206 10.15 18.15 -19.06
N ILE A 207 9.12 17.30 -18.93
CA ILE A 207 9.03 15.98 -19.57
C ILE A 207 8.17 16.07 -20.84
N MET A 208 7.10 16.88 -20.81
CA MET A 208 6.21 17.06 -21.97
C MET A 208 6.81 18.07 -22.94
N PRO A 209 7.11 17.68 -24.21
CA PRO A 209 7.46 18.66 -25.23
C PRO A 209 6.25 19.57 -25.45
N LEU A 210 6.51 20.87 -25.54
CA LEU A 210 5.53 21.88 -25.95
C LEU A 210 5.08 21.65 -27.38
#